data_a1e9d72583e6c4e79296b8e53d329c8e
#
_entry.id   a1e9d72583e6c4e79296b8e53d329c8e
#
_cell.length_a   1.000
_cell.length_b   1.000
_cell.length_c   1.000
_cell.angle_alpha   90.00
_cell.angle_beta   90.00
_cell.angle_gamma   90.00
#
_symmetry.space_group_name_H-M   'P 1'
#
loop_
_entity.id
_entity.type
_entity.pdbx_description
1 polymer ?
#
loop_
_entity_poly.entity_id
_entity_poly.type
_entity_poly.pdbx_seq_one_letter_code
_entity_poly.pdbx_strand_id
1 'polypeptide(L)'
;MATWFNFKLRNASSPLMSSIIFFHDHSKMMLLMILFLVMYWMINLMNSILYIRLFLKEQMMEMIGTMMPSFLLIFIAFPSLKLLYLLEELNKPLITFKTIGHQWYCSYQYSDLKSIQFESYMIPSEKMFKNNFRLLEVDNRIIMPMNNQIRNLITSTDVIHSWTVPNLGIKMDAIPGRLNQMNFFINRPGVFYGQCSEICGTNHSFMPIVMESIP
;
A
#
# COMPACT_ATOMS: atom_id res chain seq x y z
N MET A 1 -6.85 -5.53 11.69
CA MET A 1 -6.45 -4.41 12.53
C MET A 1 -5.04 -4.61 13.03
N ALA A 2 -4.30 -3.53 13.31
CA ALA A 2 -3.00 -3.65 13.95
C ALA A 2 -3.22 -4.17 15.38
N THR A 3 -2.57 -5.29 15.72
CA THR A 3 -2.49 -5.80 17.07
C THR A 3 -1.28 -5.20 17.78
N TRP A 4 -1.28 -5.21 19.12
CA TRP A 4 -0.16 -4.75 19.92
C TRP A 4 1.13 -5.50 19.52
N PHE A 5 2.24 -4.76 19.39
CA PHE A 5 3.57 -5.29 19.00
C PHE A 5 3.60 -6.03 17.65
N ASN A 6 2.73 -5.70 16.73
CA ASN A 6 2.74 -6.31 15.41
C ASN A 6 3.71 -5.56 14.47
N PHE A 7 4.89 -6.13 14.26
CA PHE A 7 5.90 -5.61 13.32
C PHE A 7 5.69 -6.08 11.86
N LYS A 8 4.64 -6.89 11.63
CA LYS A 8 4.30 -7.39 10.29
C LYS A 8 3.36 -6.43 9.58
N LEU A 9 3.35 -6.52 8.25
CA LEU A 9 2.30 -5.93 7.44
C LEU A 9 0.93 -6.51 7.81
N ARG A 10 -0.14 -5.78 7.50
CA ARG A 10 -1.51 -6.24 7.76
C ARG A 10 -1.80 -7.53 7.00
N ASN A 11 -2.63 -8.39 7.56
CA ASN A 11 -3.05 -9.62 6.90
C ASN A 11 -3.70 -9.31 5.56
N ALA A 12 -3.25 -10.00 4.51
CA ALA A 12 -3.77 -9.86 3.18
C ALA A 12 -5.25 -10.24 3.09
N SER A 13 -5.99 -9.47 2.31
CA SER A 13 -7.40 -9.77 1.97
C SER A 13 -7.60 -9.81 0.45
N SER A 14 -6.50 -9.71 -0.30
CA SER A 14 -6.44 -9.85 -1.75
C SER A 14 -5.23 -10.67 -2.16
N PRO A 15 -5.24 -11.30 -3.35
CA PRO A 15 -4.06 -11.97 -3.91
C PRO A 15 -2.89 -10.98 -4.10
N LEU A 16 -3.20 -9.75 -4.48
CA LEU A 16 -2.24 -8.68 -4.67
C LEU A 16 -1.50 -8.34 -3.38
N MET A 17 -2.22 -8.15 -2.27
CA MET A 17 -1.60 -7.89 -0.96
C MET A 17 -0.75 -9.05 -0.49
N SER A 18 -1.15 -10.29 -0.78
CA SER A 18 -0.32 -11.48 -0.49
C SER A 18 1.01 -11.42 -1.24
N SER A 19 0.99 -11.02 -2.51
CA SER A 19 2.19 -10.86 -3.33
C SER A 19 3.09 -9.71 -2.83
N ILE A 20 2.50 -8.61 -2.36
CA ILE A 20 3.23 -7.49 -1.72
C ILE A 20 3.94 -7.95 -0.44
N ILE A 21 3.26 -8.72 0.42
CA ILE A 21 3.85 -9.27 1.65
C ILE A 21 5.03 -10.18 1.32
N PHE A 22 4.87 -11.08 0.34
CA PHE A 22 5.93 -11.95 -0.10
C PHE A 22 7.14 -11.17 -0.63
N PHE A 23 6.92 -10.16 -1.46
CA PHE A 23 7.97 -9.28 -1.97
C PHE A 23 8.68 -8.49 -0.86
N HIS A 24 7.93 -7.97 0.11
CA HIS A 24 8.48 -7.29 1.28
C HIS A 24 9.40 -8.21 2.09
N ASP A 25 8.96 -9.44 2.36
CA ASP A 25 9.75 -10.39 3.13
C ASP A 25 11.01 -10.83 2.38
N HIS A 26 10.91 -11.03 1.06
CA HIS A 26 12.05 -11.30 0.19
C HIS A 26 13.07 -10.14 0.23
N SER A 27 12.63 -8.91 0.03
CA SER A 27 13.50 -7.73 0.06
C SER A 27 14.13 -7.52 1.43
N LYS A 28 13.36 -7.72 2.51
CA LYS A 28 13.84 -7.64 3.89
C LYS A 28 14.92 -8.68 4.19
N MET A 29 14.78 -9.90 3.70
CA MET A 29 15.80 -10.94 3.83
C MET A 29 17.12 -10.51 3.20
N MET A 30 17.09 -9.95 1.98
CA MET A 30 18.28 -9.44 1.30
C MET A 30 18.94 -8.28 2.06
N LEU A 31 18.14 -7.35 2.57
CA LEU A 31 18.63 -6.22 3.37
C LEU A 31 19.27 -6.67 4.70
N LEU A 32 18.66 -7.64 5.37
CA LEU A 32 19.22 -8.19 6.61
C LEU A 32 20.57 -8.91 6.36
N MET A 33 20.69 -9.63 5.25
CA MET A 33 21.96 -10.27 4.86
C MET A 33 23.07 -9.22 4.70
N ILE A 34 22.80 -8.12 4.01
CA ILE A 34 23.75 -7.01 3.84
C ILE A 34 24.09 -6.38 5.19
N LEU A 35 23.07 -6.12 6.02
CA LEU A 35 23.26 -5.52 7.35
C LEU A 35 24.20 -6.37 8.22
N PHE A 36 23.95 -7.68 8.30
CA PHE A 36 24.80 -8.57 9.09
C PHE A 36 26.23 -8.65 8.55
N LEU A 37 26.42 -8.66 7.23
CA LEU A 37 27.75 -8.63 6.61
C LEU A 37 28.52 -7.36 6.97
N VAL A 38 27.87 -6.20 6.82
CA VAL A 38 28.48 -4.90 7.16
C VAL A 38 28.78 -4.80 8.66
N MET A 39 27.85 -5.22 9.51
CA MET A 39 28.07 -5.27 10.97
C MET A 39 29.26 -6.16 11.35
N TYR A 40 29.37 -7.34 10.73
CA TYR A 40 30.50 -8.23 10.96
C TYR A 40 31.84 -7.57 10.60
N TRP A 41 31.92 -6.92 9.44
CA TRP A 41 33.12 -6.20 9.02
C TRP A 41 33.45 -5.02 9.95
N MET A 42 32.44 -4.24 10.32
CA MET A 42 32.63 -3.13 11.25
C MET A 42 33.19 -3.58 12.61
N ILE A 43 32.63 -4.65 13.19
CA ILE A 43 33.10 -5.20 14.46
C ILE A 43 34.54 -5.69 14.35
N ASN A 44 34.88 -6.40 13.26
CA ASN A 44 36.25 -6.87 13.03
C ASN A 44 37.23 -5.71 12.87
N LEU A 45 36.87 -4.66 12.17
CA LEU A 45 37.70 -3.47 12.01
C LEU A 45 37.94 -2.75 13.34
N MET A 46 36.88 -2.63 14.16
CA MET A 46 37.02 -2.00 15.51
C MET A 46 37.89 -2.78 16.46
N ASN A 47 37.91 -4.11 16.34
CA ASN A 47 38.74 -5.01 17.16
C ASN A 47 40.14 -5.25 16.59
N SER A 48 40.42 -4.78 15.36
CA SER A 48 41.70 -4.97 14.70
C SER A 48 42.76 -4.01 15.24
N ILE A 49 43.88 -4.59 15.70
CA ILE A 49 45.08 -3.84 16.13
C ILE A 49 45.96 -3.50 14.91
N LEU A 50 45.85 -4.28 13.85
CA LEU A 50 46.64 -4.14 12.63
C LEU A 50 45.86 -3.33 11.57
N TYR A 51 46.46 -2.25 11.10
CA TYR A 51 45.93 -1.52 9.94
C TYR A 51 47.07 -1.19 8.95
N ILE A 52 46.77 -1.34 7.68
CA ILE A 52 47.72 -1.12 6.60
C ILE A 52 47.53 0.32 6.09
N ARG A 53 48.45 1.22 6.46
CA ARG A 53 48.39 2.63 6.09
C ARG A 53 48.72 2.91 4.61
N LEU A 54 49.43 1.99 3.92
CA LEU A 54 49.91 2.13 2.56
C LEU A 54 49.01 1.49 1.50
N PHE A 55 47.81 1.03 1.90
CA PHE A 55 46.85 0.41 1.00
C PHE A 55 46.11 1.49 0.22
N LEU A 56 46.65 1.92 -0.93
CA LEU A 56 46.15 3.06 -1.68
C LEU A 56 45.21 2.68 -2.82
N LYS A 57 45.35 1.49 -3.44
CA LYS A 57 44.54 1.01 -4.56
C LYS A 57 44.47 -0.51 -4.57
N GLU A 58 43.25 -1.05 -4.57
CA GLU A 58 42.97 -2.47 -4.81
C GLU A 58 41.84 -2.62 -5.82
N GLN A 59 42.19 -2.66 -7.08
CA GLN A 59 41.22 -2.70 -8.19
C GLN A 59 40.29 -3.90 -8.12
N MET A 60 40.76 -5.06 -7.64
CA MET A 60 39.94 -6.26 -7.47
C MET A 60 38.87 -6.07 -6.39
N MET A 61 39.21 -5.47 -5.24
CA MET A 61 38.25 -5.21 -4.16
C MET A 61 37.21 -4.15 -4.56
N GLU A 62 37.63 -3.13 -5.26
CA GLU A 62 36.73 -2.12 -5.82
C GLU A 62 35.75 -2.74 -6.84
N MET A 63 36.23 -3.61 -7.72
CA MET A 63 35.40 -4.32 -8.70
C MET A 63 34.40 -5.26 -8.00
N ILE A 64 34.82 -6.03 -7.01
CA ILE A 64 33.93 -6.89 -6.23
C ILE A 64 32.87 -6.03 -5.50
N GLY A 65 33.30 -4.93 -4.87
CA GLY A 65 32.43 -4.00 -4.15
C GLY A 65 31.38 -3.30 -5.03
N THR A 66 31.60 -3.19 -6.32
CA THR A 66 30.60 -2.65 -7.29
C THR A 66 29.72 -3.74 -7.90
N MET A 67 30.28 -4.92 -8.21
CA MET A 67 29.54 -6.00 -8.86
C MET A 67 28.57 -6.71 -7.90
N MET A 68 28.96 -6.95 -6.64
CA MET A 68 28.11 -7.64 -5.67
C MET A 68 26.76 -6.92 -5.41
N PRO A 69 26.73 -5.61 -5.13
CA PRO A 69 25.46 -4.88 -5.01
C PRO A 69 24.60 -4.92 -6.29
N SER A 70 25.24 -4.91 -7.47
CA SER A 70 24.51 -5.00 -8.75
C SER A 70 23.74 -6.31 -8.88
N PHE A 71 24.35 -7.44 -8.50
CA PHE A 71 23.66 -8.73 -8.47
C PHE A 71 22.50 -8.74 -7.48
N LEU A 72 22.70 -8.19 -6.28
CA LEU A 72 21.60 -8.08 -5.29
C LEU A 72 20.43 -7.26 -5.80
N LEU A 73 20.70 -6.15 -6.49
CA LEU A 73 19.66 -5.33 -7.10
C LEU A 73 18.86 -6.10 -8.17
N ILE A 74 19.52 -6.94 -8.98
CA ILE A 74 18.86 -7.80 -9.96
C ILE A 74 17.91 -8.79 -9.26
N PHE A 75 18.32 -9.42 -8.18
CA PHE A 75 17.47 -10.33 -7.40
C PHE A 75 16.23 -9.65 -6.81
N ILE A 76 16.31 -8.36 -6.48
CA ILE A 76 15.16 -7.57 -6.03
C ILE A 76 14.30 -7.10 -7.22
N ALA A 77 14.92 -6.77 -8.34
CA ALA A 77 14.22 -6.23 -9.50
C ALA A 77 13.22 -7.22 -10.12
N PHE A 78 13.58 -8.49 -10.28
CA PHE A 78 12.69 -9.49 -10.90
C PHE A 78 11.33 -9.62 -10.20
N PRO A 79 11.26 -9.90 -8.88
CA PRO A 79 9.97 -9.98 -8.21
C PRO A 79 9.24 -8.62 -8.16
N SER A 80 9.96 -7.50 -8.13
CA SER A 80 9.39 -6.16 -8.19
C SER A 80 8.67 -5.91 -9.52
N LEU A 81 9.31 -6.23 -10.64
CA LEU A 81 8.71 -6.11 -11.97
C LEU A 81 7.47 -7.00 -12.12
N LYS A 82 7.55 -8.25 -11.66
CA LYS A 82 6.37 -9.14 -11.64
C LYS A 82 5.21 -8.54 -10.89
N LEU A 83 5.47 -7.96 -9.71
CA LEU A 83 4.44 -7.31 -8.90
C LEU A 83 3.84 -6.09 -9.63
N LEU A 84 4.66 -5.29 -10.29
CA LEU A 84 4.20 -4.14 -11.08
C LEU A 84 3.21 -4.56 -12.16
N TYR A 85 3.52 -5.62 -12.93
CA TYR A 85 2.60 -6.14 -13.94
C TYR A 85 1.29 -6.66 -13.35
N LEU A 86 1.33 -7.33 -12.19
CA LEU A 86 0.13 -7.81 -11.50
C LEU A 86 -0.76 -6.66 -11.00
N LEU A 87 -0.17 -5.51 -10.64
CA LEU A 87 -0.89 -4.31 -10.24
C LEU A 87 -1.65 -3.66 -11.40
N GLU A 88 -1.10 -3.72 -12.61
CA GLU A 88 -1.66 -3.09 -13.80
C GLU A 88 -2.59 -4.02 -14.60
N GLU A 89 -2.70 -5.29 -14.21
CA GLU A 89 -3.52 -6.26 -14.93
C GLU A 89 -5.01 -5.90 -14.89
N LEU A 90 -5.58 -5.67 -16.07
CA LEU A 90 -6.98 -5.31 -16.23
C LEU A 90 -7.82 -6.54 -16.55
N ASN A 91 -8.39 -7.15 -15.53
CA ASN A 91 -9.35 -8.24 -15.66
C ASN A 91 -10.76 -7.70 -15.92
N LYS A 92 -11.63 -8.55 -16.52
CA LYS A 92 -13.05 -8.18 -16.73
C LYS A 92 -13.73 -8.00 -15.36
N PRO A 93 -14.16 -6.78 -15.00
CA PRO A 93 -14.80 -6.54 -13.73
C PRO A 93 -16.27 -7.01 -13.76
N LEU A 94 -16.75 -7.51 -12.63
CA LEU A 94 -18.18 -7.76 -12.42
C LEU A 94 -18.91 -6.46 -12.07
N ILE A 95 -18.28 -5.62 -11.25
CA ILE A 95 -18.82 -4.36 -10.78
C ILE A 95 -17.81 -3.25 -11.03
N THR A 96 -18.32 -2.12 -11.51
CA THR A 96 -17.56 -0.87 -11.63
C THR A 96 -18.19 0.18 -10.75
N PHE A 97 -17.38 0.85 -9.92
CA PHE A 97 -17.80 2.03 -9.19
C PHE A 97 -16.81 3.17 -9.39
N LYS A 98 -17.27 4.38 -9.16
CA LYS A 98 -16.46 5.59 -9.27
C LYS A 98 -16.28 6.21 -7.90
N THR A 99 -15.06 6.57 -7.58
CA THR A 99 -14.67 7.32 -6.39
C THR A 99 -14.27 8.73 -6.79
N ILE A 100 -14.84 9.72 -6.12
CA ILE A 100 -14.52 11.13 -6.33
C ILE A 100 -14.05 11.71 -5.00
N GLY A 101 -12.80 12.19 -4.99
CA GLY A 101 -12.22 12.87 -3.82
C GLY A 101 -12.69 14.32 -3.73
N HIS A 102 -12.97 14.74 -2.50
CA HIS A 102 -13.31 16.11 -2.14
C HIS A 102 -12.59 16.52 -0.87
N GLN A 103 -12.48 17.81 -0.61
CA GLN A 103 -12.01 18.33 0.68
C GLN A 103 -13.17 18.37 1.67
N TRP A 104 -13.29 17.52 2.64
CA TRP A 104 -12.50 16.35 3.07
C TRP A 104 -13.43 15.15 3.28
N TYR A 105 -13.92 14.62 2.20
CA TYR A 105 -14.80 13.45 2.14
C TYR A 105 -14.63 12.75 0.78
N CYS A 106 -15.21 11.58 0.64
CA CYS A 106 -15.30 10.90 -0.65
C CYS A 106 -16.74 10.71 -1.06
N SER A 107 -17.05 10.84 -2.35
CA SER A 107 -18.33 10.42 -2.91
C SER A 107 -18.14 9.19 -3.80
N TYR A 108 -19.13 8.31 -3.78
CA TYR A 108 -19.12 7.03 -4.50
C TYR A 108 -20.30 6.92 -5.42
N GLN A 109 -20.08 6.40 -6.64
CA GLN A 109 -21.11 6.22 -7.66
C GLN A 109 -21.02 4.79 -8.20
N TYR A 110 -22.13 4.06 -8.11
CA TYR A 110 -22.28 2.72 -8.70
C TYR A 110 -23.12 2.86 -9.98
N SER A 111 -22.45 2.91 -11.13
CA SER A 111 -23.14 3.06 -12.42
C SER A 111 -23.88 1.79 -12.83
N ASP A 112 -23.35 0.62 -12.45
CA ASP A 112 -23.91 -0.67 -12.83
C ASP A 112 -25.16 -1.04 -12.01
N LEU A 113 -25.40 -0.39 -10.87
CA LEU A 113 -26.50 -0.65 -9.94
C LEU A 113 -27.43 0.57 -9.81
N LYS A 114 -28.28 0.81 -10.82
CA LYS A 114 -29.36 1.85 -10.78
C LYS A 114 -28.87 3.26 -10.37
N SER A 115 -27.67 3.65 -10.78
CA SER A 115 -27.11 5.00 -10.51
C SER A 115 -27.13 5.40 -9.04
N ILE A 116 -26.77 4.49 -8.15
CA ILE A 116 -26.64 4.78 -6.72
C ILE A 116 -25.44 5.71 -6.52
N GLN A 117 -25.68 6.85 -5.87
CA GLN A 117 -24.64 7.79 -5.47
C GLN A 117 -24.82 8.17 -4.01
N PHE A 118 -23.72 8.25 -3.27
CA PHE A 118 -23.72 8.69 -1.88
C PHE A 118 -22.38 9.33 -1.51
N GLU A 119 -22.40 10.10 -0.43
CA GLU A 119 -21.23 10.71 0.17
C GLU A 119 -20.86 9.96 1.46
N SER A 120 -19.59 9.96 1.79
CA SER A 120 -19.04 9.26 2.93
C SER A 120 -18.18 10.21 3.75
N TYR A 121 -18.71 10.58 4.93
CA TYR A 121 -18.05 11.47 5.88
C TYR A 121 -17.56 10.71 7.10
N MET A 122 -16.47 11.19 7.68
CA MET A 122 -15.98 10.69 8.97
C MET A 122 -17.01 10.96 10.08
N ILE A 123 -17.26 9.96 10.92
CA ILE A 123 -18.11 10.12 12.11
C ILE A 123 -17.34 10.93 13.17
N PRO A 124 -17.89 12.08 13.64
CA PRO A 124 -17.30 12.86 14.72
C PRO A 124 -17.20 12.04 16.02
N SER A 125 -16.16 12.30 16.81
CA SER A 125 -15.91 11.56 18.06
C SER A 125 -17.08 11.59 19.05
N GLU A 126 -17.90 12.65 19.02
CA GLU A 126 -19.07 12.83 19.88
C GLU A 126 -20.23 11.88 19.53
N LYS A 127 -20.31 11.43 18.27
CA LYS A 127 -21.37 10.55 17.76
C LYS A 127 -20.94 9.08 17.66
N MET A 128 -19.77 8.76 18.16
CA MET A 128 -19.22 7.40 18.05
C MET A 128 -19.80 6.45 19.09
N PHE A 129 -20.12 5.23 18.68
CA PHE A 129 -20.43 4.16 19.60
C PHE A 129 -19.16 3.59 20.25
N LYS A 130 -19.31 2.97 21.43
CA LYS A 130 -18.20 2.46 22.25
C LYS A 130 -17.25 1.49 21.52
N ASN A 131 -17.74 0.82 20.47
CA ASN A 131 -16.99 -0.19 19.71
C ASN A 131 -16.45 0.34 18.36
N ASN A 132 -16.64 1.60 18.04
CA ASN A 132 -16.17 2.19 16.79
C ASN A 132 -14.70 2.61 16.89
N PHE A 133 -13.99 2.53 15.74
CA PHE A 133 -12.60 2.97 15.66
C PHE A 133 -12.52 4.48 15.47
N ARG A 134 -11.90 5.14 16.41
CA ARG A 134 -11.68 6.59 16.34
C ARG A 134 -10.97 6.99 15.04
N LEU A 135 -11.48 8.00 14.34
CA LEU A 135 -10.97 8.58 13.09
C LEU A 135 -10.98 7.63 11.85
N LEU A 136 -11.59 6.46 11.96
CA LEU A 136 -11.65 5.51 10.86
C LEU A 136 -13.07 5.19 10.40
N GLU A 137 -14.08 5.47 11.23
CA GLU A 137 -15.48 5.17 10.90
C GLU A 137 -16.12 6.27 10.06
N VAL A 138 -16.98 5.82 9.15
CA VAL A 138 -17.78 6.68 8.27
C VAL A 138 -19.28 6.43 8.44
N ASP A 139 -20.09 7.41 8.05
CA ASP A 139 -21.54 7.32 8.01
C ASP A 139 -22.04 6.32 6.97
N ASN A 140 -21.47 6.35 5.76
CA ASN A 140 -21.85 5.48 4.65
C ASN A 140 -20.63 4.67 4.17
N ARG A 141 -20.72 3.34 4.25
CA ARG A 141 -19.67 2.41 3.82
C ARG A 141 -19.84 2.04 2.36
N ILE A 142 -18.72 1.74 1.69
CA ILE A 142 -18.72 1.12 0.36
C ILE A 142 -19.01 -0.36 0.53
N ILE A 143 -20.05 -0.88 -0.12
CA ILE A 143 -20.43 -2.29 -0.06
C ILE A 143 -20.00 -2.98 -1.35
N MET A 144 -19.23 -4.07 -1.24
CA MET A 144 -18.71 -4.84 -2.37
C MET A 144 -18.86 -6.34 -2.16
N PRO A 145 -19.16 -7.12 -3.21
CA PRO A 145 -19.19 -8.58 -3.12
C PRO A 145 -17.76 -9.14 -3.01
N MET A 146 -17.58 -10.18 -2.21
CA MET A 146 -16.33 -10.93 -2.20
C MET A 146 -16.21 -11.85 -3.43
N ASN A 147 -15.00 -12.37 -3.68
CA ASN A 147 -14.67 -13.33 -4.74
C ASN A 147 -15.01 -12.86 -6.17
N ASN A 148 -15.08 -11.56 -6.37
CA ASN A 148 -15.33 -10.95 -7.67
C ASN A 148 -14.28 -9.93 -8.02
N GLN A 149 -14.04 -9.75 -9.34
CA GLN A 149 -13.21 -8.68 -9.85
C GLN A 149 -14.00 -7.36 -9.80
N ILE A 150 -13.42 -6.36 -9.17
CA ILE A 150 -14.02 -5.05 -8.96
C ILE A 150 -13.13 -4.00 -9.61
N ARG A 151 -13.73 -3.08 -10.35
CA ARG A 151 -13.03 -1.93 -10.92
C ARG A 151 -13.45 -0.66 -10.22
N ASN A 152 -12.48 0.11 -9.75
CA ASN A 152 -12.67 1.45 -9.23
C ASN A 152 -12.11 2.48 -10.22
N LEU A 153 -12.94 3.44 -10.59
CA LEU A 153 -12.57 4.62 -11.38
C LEU A 153 -12.41 5.80 -10.42
N ILE A 154 -11.23 6.41 -10.39
CA ILE A 154 -10.87 7.37 -9.34
C ILE A 154 -10.53 8.72 -9.97
N THR A 155 -11.12 9.77 -9.42
CA THR A 155 -10.86 11.17 -9.78
C THR A 155 -11.06 12.09 -8.57
N SER A 156 -10.79 13.37 -8.73
CA SER A 156 -11.05 14.41 -7.74
C SER A 156 -11.73 15.60 -8.40
N THR A 157 -12.43 16.40 -7.62
CA THR A 157 -13.04 17.67 -8.07
C THR A 157 -12.23 18.91 -7.74
N ASP A 158 -11.34 18.82 -6.75
CA ASP A 158 -10.65 19.97 -6.17
C ASP A 158 -9.12 19.79 -6.21
N VAL A 159 -8.54 19.16 -5.22
CA VAL A 159 -7.09 18.91 -5.10
C VAL A 159 -6.76 17.44 -5.33
N ILE A 160 -5.49 17.10 -5.33
CA ILE A 160 -5.04 15.70 -5.41
C ILE A 160 -5.35 15.01 -4.08
N HIS A 161 -5.97 13.84 -4.15
CA HIS A 161 -6.16 12.89 -3.06
C HIS A 161 -5.58 11.54 -3.45
N SER A 162 -5.52 10.59 -2.53
CA SER A 162 -5.15 9.21 -2.84
C SER A 162 -6.04 8.23 -2.08
N TRP A 163 -6.76 7.42 -2.83
CA TRP A 163 -7.65 6.40 -2.30
C TRP A 163 -6.86 5.12 -2.00
N THR A 164 -6.87 4.67 -0.74
CA THR A 164 -5.99 3.60 -0.28
C THR A 164 -6.72 2.67 0.68
N VAL A 165 -6.62 1.36 0.45
CA VAL A 165 -7.08 0.31 1.37
C VAL A 165 -5.93 -0.68 1.61
N PRO A 166 -5.16 -0.53 2.71
CA PRO A 166 -3.93 -1.27 2.94
C PRO A 166 -4.10 -2.79 3.00
N ASN A 167 -5.21 -3.29 3.51
CA ASN A 167 -5.48 -4.74 3.59
C ASN A 167 -5.64 -5.40 2.22
N LEU A 168 -6.02 -4.63 1.21
CA LEU A 168 -6.14 -5.07 -0.18
C LEU A 168 -4.87 -4.79 -0.99
N GLY A 169 -3.91 -4.04 -0.42
CA GLY A 169 -2.67 -3.67 -1.10
C GLY A 169 -2.87 -2.69 -2.25
N ILE A 170 -3.92 -1.88 -2.20
CA ILE A 170 -4.28 -0.97 -3.28
C ILE A 170 -4.12 0.49 -2.85
N LYS A 171 -3.58 1.27 -3.77
CA LYS A 171 -3.44 2.73 -3.67
C LYS A 171 -3.52 3.32 -5.07
N MET A 172 -4.34 4.37 -5.23
CA MET A 172 -4.47 5.09 -6.50
C MET A 172 -4.76 6.56 -6.23
N ASP A 173 -4.05 7.43 -6.93
CA ASP A 173 -4.21 8.87 -6.79
C ASP A 173 -5.47 9.35 -7.51
N ALA A 174 -6.23 10.20 -6.82
CA ALA A 174 -7.41 10.91 -7.33
C ALA A 174 -6.96 12.29 -7.80
N ILE A 175 -6.77 12.46 -9.11
CA ILE A 175 -6.22 13.68 -9.72
C ILE A 175 -7.36 14.43 -10.42
N PRO A 176 -7.52 15.75 -10.19
CA PRO A 176 -8.48 16.56 -10.92
C PRO A 176 -8.25 16.52 -12.44
N GLY A 177 -9.31 16.35 -13.21
CA GLY A 177 -9.25 16.29 -14.67
C GLY A 177 -8.72 14.97 -15.25
N ARG A 178 -8.31 14.00 -14.41
CA ARG A 178 -7.85 12.67 -14.81
C ARG A 178 -8.72 11.58 -14.20
N LEU A 179 -9.05 10.57 -14.98
CA LEU A 179 -9.75 9.37 -14.51
C LEU A 179 -8.78 8.21 -14.46
N ASN A 180 -8.31 7.88 -13.26
CA ASN A 180 -7.49 6.70 -13.01
C ASN A 180 -8.38 5.48 -12.81
N GLN A 181 -7.88 4.29 -13.16
CA GLN A 181 -8.60 3.05 -12.89
C GLN A 181 -7.68 2.04 -12.22
N MET A 182 -8.26 1.24 -11.33
CA MET A 182 -7.61 0.08 -10.77
C MET A 182 -8.60 -1.07 -10.61
N ASN A 183 -8.06 -2.29 -10.73
CA ASN A 183 -8.82 -3.51 -10.49
C ASN A 183 -8.31 -4.18 -9.21
N PHE A 184 -9.21 -4.79 -8.47
CA PHE A 184 -8.87 -5.56 -7.28
C PHE A 184 -9.87 -6.68 -7.03
N PHE A 185 -9.45 -7.61 -6.18
CA PHE A 185 -10.22 -8.80 -5.81
C PHE A 185 -10.21 -8.93 -4.29
N ILE A 186 -11.36 -9.26 -3.70
CA ILE A 186 -11.50 -9.41 -2.25
C ILE A 186 -11.72 -10.89 -1.92
N ASN A 187 -10.79 -11.51 -1.19
CA ASN A 187 -10.81 -12.94 -0.91
C ASN A 187 -11.74 -13.34 0.25
N ARG A 188 -12.10 -12.41 1.11
CA ARG A 188 -12.84 -12.72 2.35
C ARG A 188 -13.79 -11.59 2.72
N PRO A 189 -14.91 -11.92 3.40
CA PRO A 189 -15.81 -10.90 3.91
C PRO A 189 -15.18 -10.15 5.08
N GLY A 190 -15.70 -8.95 5.36
CA GLY A 190 -15.30 -8.13 6.48
C GLY A 190 -15.25 -6.65 6.16
N VAL A 191 -14.85 -5.86 7.14
CA VAL A 191 -14.71 -4.41 7.02
C VAL A 191 -13.24 -4.05 6.88
N PHE A 192 -12.92 -3.28 5.84
CA PHE A 192 -11.58 -2.83 5.50
C PHE A 192 -11.49 -1.32 5.62
N TYR A 193 -10.52 -0.85 6.36
CA TYR A 193 -10.29 0.55 6.64
C TYR A 193 -9.13 1.10 5.82
N GLY A 194 -9.30 2.31 5.32
CA GLY A 194 -8.29 3.08 4.61
C GLY A 194 -8.33 4.54 5.02
N GLN A 195 -7.40 5.31 4.51
CA GLN A 195 -7.31 6.76 4.73
C GLN A 195 -6.77 7.41 3.46
N CYS A 196 -7.05 8.70 3.28
CA CYS A 196 -6.42 9.49 2.24
C CYS A 196 -4.89 9.43 2.40
N SER A 197 -4.17 9.16 1.32
CA SER A 197 -2.72 8.93 1.33
C SER A 197 -1.95 9.92 0.46
N GLU A 198 -2.57 11.08 0.15
CA GLU A 198 -1.95 12.24 -0.51
C GLU A 198 -2.40 13.52 0.20
N ILE A 199 -1.46 14.42 0.51
CA ILE A 199 -1.72 15.65 1.25
C ILE A 199 -2.71 16.54 0.49
N CYS A 200 -3.90 16.75 1.08
CA CYS A 200 -5.00 17.47 0.47
C CYS A 200 -5.51 18.68 1.27
N GLY A 201 -4.82 19.07 2.34
CA GLY A 201 -5.16 20.25 3.16
C GLY A 201 -5.23 19.96 4.65
N THR A 202 -5.89 20.84 5.42
CA THR A 202 -5.89 20.82 6.89
C THR A 202 -6.55 19.57 7.49
N ASN A 203 -7.63 19.08 6.88
CA ASN A 203 -8.35 17.89 7.35
C ASN A 203 -7.96 16.60 6.60
N HIS A 204 -6.75 16.57 6.04
CA HIS A 204 -6.23 15.38 5.35
C HIS A 204 -6.33 14.09 6.17
N SER A 205 -6.08 14.15 7.46
CA SER A 205 -6.16 12.99 8.37
C SER A 205 -7.59 12.61 8.77
N PHE A 206 -8.59 13.39 8.38
CA PHE A 206 -9.98 13.27 8.82
C PHE A 206 -10.93 12.88 7.68
N MET A 207 -10.42 12.19 6.65
CA MET A 207 -11.20 11.62 5.56
C MET A 207 -10.89 10.11 5.40
N PRO A 208 -11.45 9.27 6.27
CA PRO A 208 -11.28 7.83 6.21
C PRO A 208 -12.06 7.20 5.06
N ILE A 209 -11.67 5.97 4.73
CA ILE A 209 -12.29 5.12 3.73
C ILE A 209 -12.71 3.83 4.41
N VAL A 210 -13.98 3.45 4.31
CA VAL A 210 -14.46 2.18 4.85
C VAL A 210 -15.16 1.39 3.77
N MET A 211 -14.67 0.18 3.54
CA MET A 211 -15.22 -0.79 2.60
C MET A 211 -15.71 -2.02 3.36
N GLU A 212 -16.94 -2.42 3.11
CA GLU A 212 -17.53 -3.65 3.64
C GLU A 212 -17.66 -4.67 2.52
N SER A 213 -17.06 -5.84 2.70
CA SER A 213 -17.18 -6.95 1.77
C SER A 213 -18.20 -7.96 2.29
N ILE A 214 -19.16 -8.27 1.45
CA ILE A 214 -20.25 -9.22 1.70
C ILE A 214 -20.08 -10.45 0.82
N PRO A 215 -20.64 -11.61 1.28
CA PRO A 215 -20.64 -12.85 0.49
C PRO A 215 -21.35 -12.73 -0.85
#